data_95078d4ea83d74d9647bdf484efb9bef
#
_entry.id   95078d4ea83d74d9647bdf484efb9bef
#
_cell.length_a   1.000
_cell.length_b   1.000
_cell.length_c   1.000
_cell.angle_alpha   90.00
_cell.angle_beta   90.00
_cell.angle_gamma   90.00
#
_symmetry.space_group_name_H-M   'P 1'
#
loop_
_entity.id
_entity.type
_entity.pdbx_description
1 polymer ?
#
loop_
_entity_poly.entity_id
_entity_poly.type
_entity_poly.pdbx_seq_one_letter_code
_entity_poly.pdbx_strand_id
1 'polypeptide(L)' 'ALADVDPREAKVVELRFFGGLSVEETAEVLGISDNTVMRDWNHAKVWLLQELKRRGA' A
#
# COMPACT_ATOMS: atom_id res chain seq x y z
N ALA A 1 -6.22 12.66 -0.60
CA ALA A 1 -7.32 11.84 -0.09
C ALA A 1 -7.24 10.41 -0.64
N LEU A 2 -7.83 9.47 0.07
CA LEU A 2 -7.87 8.07 -0.36
C LEU A 2 -8.52 7.90 -1.73
N ALA A 3 -9.41 8.82 -2.09
CA ALA A 3 -10.08 8.77 -3.38
C ALA A 3 -9.12 8.95 -4.56
N ASP A 4 -7.95 9.54 -4.31
CA ASP A 4 -6.95 9.78 -5.34
C ASP A 4 -5.97 8.62 -5.49
N VAL A 5 -6.08 7.61 -4.64
CA VAL A 5 -5.20 6.46 -4.65
C VAL A 5 -5.84 5.33 -5.43
N ASP A 6 -5.04 4.64 -6.23
CA ASP A 6 -5.49 3.47 -6.96
C ASP A 6 -6.09 2.46 -5.97
N PRO A 7 -7.27 1.89 -6.26
CA PRO A 7 -7.89 0.91 -5.35
C PRO A 7 -6.98 -0.27 -5.01
N ARG A 8 -6.14 -0.71 -5.95
CA ARG A 8 -5.20 -1.79 -5.69
C ARG A 8 -4.12 -1.36 -4.71
N GLU A 9 -3.62 -0.13 -4.85
CA GLU A 9 -2.63 0.40 -3.90
C GLU A 9 -3.22 0.51 -2.50
N ALA A 10 -4.47 0.93 -2.40
CA ALA A 10 -5.17 1.00 -1.13
C ALA A 10 -5.25 -0.37 -0.48
N LYS A 11 -5.52 -1.41 -1.28
CA LYS A 11 -5.56 -2.79 -0.80
C LYS A 11 -4.18 -3.26 -0.33
N VAL A 12 -3.14 -2.92 -1.06
CA VAL A 12 -1.77 -3.27 -0.67
C VAL A 12 -1.44 -2.66 0.68
N VAL A 13 -1.76 -1.38 0.88
CA VAL A 13 -1.54 -0.71 2.15
C VAL A 13 -2.31 -1.40 3.27
N GLU A 14 -3.58 -1.70 3.01
CA GLU A 14 -4.44 -2.34 3.99
C GLU A 14 -3.86 -3.68 4.44
N LEU A 15 -3.47 -4.52 3.50
CA LEU A 15 -2.95 -5.84 3.80
C LEU A 15 -1.57 -5.80 4.44
N ARG A 16 -0.70 -4.91 3.96
CA ARG A 16 0.66 -4.83 4.45
C ARG A 16 0.76 -4.10 5.78
N PHE A 17 0.14 -2.94 5.87
CA PHE A 17 0.26 -2.07 7.04
C PHE A 17 -0.65 -2.51 8.18
N PHE A 18 -1.90 -2.75 7.87
CA PHE A 18 -2.88 -3.11 8.89
C PHE A 18 -2.98 -4.62 9.11
N GLY A 19 -2.87 -5.39 8.03
CA GLY A 19 -2.96 -6.85 8.10
C GLY A 19 -1.67 -7.55 8.47
N GLY A 20 -0.54 -6.87 8.35
CA GLY A 20 0.76 -7.46 8.66
C GLY A 20 1.21 -8.55 7.69
N LEU A 21 0.66 -8.58 6.47
CA LEU A 21 1.03 -9.58 5.49
C LEU A 21 2.37 -9.24 4.83
N SER A 22 3.10 -10.27 4.43
CA SER A 22 4.32 -10.10 3.65
C SER A 22 3.97 -9.71 2.20
N VAL A 23 5.00 -9.32 1.43
CA VAL A 23 4.81 -9.05 0.01
C VAL A 23 4.22 -10.27 -0.70
N GLU A 24 4.77 -11.44 -0.43
CA GLU A 24 4.32 -12.68 -1.05
C GLU A 24 2.87 -12.99 -0.70
N GLU A 25 2.52 -12.85 0.56
CA GLU A 25 1.15 -13.10 1.02
C GLU A 25 0.17 -12.11 0.39
N THR A 26 0.57 -10.84 0.33
CA THR A 26 -0.26 -9.80 -0.27
C THR A 26 -0.48 -10.09 -1.76
N ALA A 27 0.59 -10.47 -2.47
CA ALA A 27 0.50 -10.81 -3.88
C ALA A 27 -0.47 -11.97 -4.12
N GLU A 28 -0.40 -12.97 -3.28
CA GLU A 28 -1.28 -14.14 -3.37
C GLU A 28 -2.75 -13.76 -3.17
N VAL A 29 -3.01 -12.97 -2.14
CA VAL A 29 -4.38 -12.52 -1.85
C VAL A 29 -4.96 -11.70 -3.00
N LEU A 30 -4.15 -10.83 -3.59
CA LEU A 30 -4.63 -9.94 -4.65
C LEU A 30 -4.52 -10.55 -6.05
N GLY A 31 -3.85 -11.69 -6.18
CA GLY A 31 -3.66 -12.34 -7.47
C GLY A 31 -2.76 -11.55 -8.41
N ILE A 32 -1.75 -10.90 -7.88
CA ILE A 32 -0.78 -10.11 -8.65
C ILE A 32 0.63 -10.57 -8.33
N SER A 33 1.61 -10.08 -9.10
CA SER A 33 3.00 -10.47 -8.88
C SER A 33 3.60 -9.73 -7.68
N ASP A 34 4.65 -10.33 -7.11
CA ASP A 34 5.40 -9.71 -6.03
C ASP A 34 5.95 -8.35 -6.44
N ASN A 35 6.45 -8.25 -7.68
CA ASN A 35 6.97 -6.99 -8.19
C ASN A 35 5.91 -5.90 -8.20
N THR A 36 4.69 -6.26 -8.57
CA THR A 36 3.58 -5.31 -8.57
C THR A 36 3.26 -4.83 -7.15
N VAL A 37 3.26 -5.76 -6.19
CA VAL A 37 3.04 -5.41 -4.78
C VAL A 37 4.12 -4.46 -4.30
N MET A 38 5.38 -4.77 -4.60
CA MET A 38 6.51 -3.93 -4.17
C MET A 38 6.42 -2.53 -4.76
N ARG A 39 6.08 -2.43 -6.03
CA ARG A 39 5.95 -1.13 -6.69
C ARG A 39 4.80 -0.33 -6.09
N ASP A 40 3.66 -0.96 -5.91
CA ASP A 40 2.49 -0.30 -5.31
C ASP A 40 2.78 0.12 -3.87
N TRP A 41 3.46 -0.74 -3.12
CA TRP A 41 3.83 -0.46 -1.74
C TRP A 41 4.80 0.72 -1.64
N ASN A 42 5.83 0.74 -2.50
CA ASN A 42 6.79 1.83 -2.51
C ASN A 42 6.12 3.17 -2.86
N HIS A 43 5.21 3.14 -3.82
CA HIS A 43 4.46 4.33 -4.18
C HIS A 43 3.53 4.78 -3.04
N ALA A 44 2.86 3.83 -2.44
CA ALA A 44 1.93 4.11 -1.33
C ALA A 44 2.65 4.62 -0.09
N LYS A 45 3.87 4.15 0.17
CA LYS A 45 4.66 4.62 1.31
C LYS A 45 4.93 6.11 1.23
N VAL A 46 5.28 6.60 0.04
CA VAL A 46 5.53 8.02 -0.16
C VAL A 46 4.27 8.83 0.16
N TRP A 47 3.14 8.37 -0.37
CA TRP A 47 1.86 9.01 -0.12
C TRP A 47 1.51 8.99 1.37
N LEU A 48 1.71 7.85 2.02
CA LEU A 48 1.42 7.70 3.45
C LEU A 48 2.27 8.63 4.30
N LEU A 49 3.56 8.74 3.98
CA LEU A 49 4.47 9.62 4.70
C LEU A 49 4.04 11.08 4.59
N GLN A 50 3.61 11.48 3.40
CA GLN A 50 3.13 12.84 3.19
C GLN A 50 1.89 13.13 4.02
N GLU A 51 0.96 12.15 4.08
CA GLU A 51 -0.25 12.31 4.88
C GLU A 51 0.07 12.40 6.36
N LEU A 52 0.98 11.58 6.84
CA LEU A 52 1.39 11.60 8.25
C LEU A 52 2.05 12.92 8.60
N LYS A 53 2.92 13.43 7.73
CA LYS A 53 3.56 14.72 7.94
C LYS A 53 2.54 15.84 8.01
N ARG A 54 1.55 15.79 7.13
CA ARG A 54 0.53 16.82 7.09
C ARG A 54 -0.30 16.83 8.38
N ARG A 55 -0.58 15.65 8.91
CA ARG A 55 -1.34 15.53 10.16
C ARG A 55 -0.53 15.87 11.39
N GLY A 56 0.77 15.56 11.34
CA GLY A 56 1.68 15.77 12.45
C GLY A 56 2.19 17.19 12.58
N ALA A 57 2.00 17.99 11.54
CA ALA A 57 2.48 19.38 11.53
C ALA A 57 1.58 20.35 12.36
#